data_3efd6e72fe3ce3f7cd476b2a9de41117
#
_entry.id   3efd6e72fe3ce3f7cd476b2a9de41117
#
_cell.length_a   1.000
_cell.length_b   1.000
_cell.length_c   1.000
_cell.angle_alpha   90.00
_cell.angle_beta   90.00
_cell.angle_gamma   90.00
#
_symmetry.space_group_name_H-M   'P 1'
#
loop_
_entity.id
_entity.type
_entity.pdbx_description
1 polymer ?
#
loop_
_entity_poly.entity_id
_entity_poly.type
_entity_poly.pdbx_seq_one_letter_code
_entity_poly.pdbx_strand_id
1 'polypeptide(L)'
;MIRSQLLAVAVASTVFLACGAAPDGGGGSPDGGATLDVHGRVVGPTGVALAGLSVGIGEKTAVTDMDGRFSITGVVPPYDLNVVLAGTPVSVGRYEGLTRPDPTITFLLLFVTVVPNTATIAGTVSGGEPIGSQGLFTTAFFTTSEAHSDFTAIGITSRNNPFTLPVSWFGPEAISGTVHVLQFEAPGPGESPTAYTGYGTHSALAVTRDGELTGADVALTAPGNATIDGTIAVPDGYQVQEKTLGLEVSGLTAVPIGHVDDGDTAFTFTVPQGIPATAAVTVNADGNGAGSVSLRVSGIAPGSTGVSLVLPAPGQPIAPDDGATVGAGTELSWHSLEHAVHLLSLSGGPGEPFVYVVTGAPTARLPELPAGSTYHWFVAELGPFDGIDAFTGGANLFPALGTSFQTISATRSFVVR
;
A
#
# COMPACT_ATOMS: atom_id res chain seq x y z
N MET A 1 16.49 -14.96 -8.90
CA MET A 1 17.45 -14.30 -9.81
C MET A 1 16.74 -14.00 -11.11
N ILE A 2 16.16 -12.82 -11.24
CA ILE A 2 15.57 -12.35 -12.50
C ILE A 2 16.39 -11.14 -12.94
N ARG A 3 17.03 -11.27 -14.08
CA ARG A 3 17.90 -10.23 -14.67
C ARG A 3 17.05 -9.13 -15.29
N SER A 4 17.29 -7.91 -14.86
CA SER A 4 16.81 -6.68 -15.47
C SER A 4 17.44 -6.50 -16.85
N GLN A 5 16.64 -6.29 -17.88
CA GLN A 5 17.09 -5.68 -19.13
C GLN A 5 16.37 -4.35 -19.30
N LEU A 6 17.15 -3.28 -19.21
CA LEU A 6 16.77 -1.94 -19.64
C LEU A 6 16.84 -1.90 -21.18
N LEU A 7 15.73 -1.51 -21.81
CA LEU A 7 15.76 -1.03 -23.19
C LEU A 7 14.87 0.22 -23.27
N ALA A 8 15.55 1.37 -23.44
CA ALA A 8 14.90 2.64 -23.72
C ALA A 8 14.68 2.74 -25.22
N VAL A 9 13.43 2.84 -25.65
CA VAL A 9 13.08 3.27 -27.03
C VAL A 9 11.97 4.30 -26.91
N ALA A 10 12.28 5.54 -27.28
CA ALA A 10 11.32 6.61 -27.47
C ALA A 10 10.65 6.45 -28.84
N VAL A 11 9.37 6.16 -28.87
CA VAL A 11 8.53 6.32 -30.07
C VAL A 11 7.24 7.02 -29.65
N ALA A 12 7.09 8.27 -30.09
CA ALA A 12 5.84 9.01 -30.00
C ALA A 12 4.86 8.42 -31.02
N SER A 13 3.81 7.78 -30.53
CA SER A 13 2.64 7.41 -31.33
C SER A 13 1.40 7.93 -30.64
N THR A 14 0.80 8.93 -31.26
CA THR A 14 -0.47 9.52 -30.85
C THR A 14 -1.58 8.51 -31.19
N VAL A 15 -2.04 7.77 -30.20
CA VAL A 15 -3.25 6.95 -30.32
C VAL A 15 -4.41 7.76 -29.73
N PHE A 16 -5.25 8.29 -30.60
CA PHE A 16 -6.57 8.79 -30.21
C PHE A 16 -7.47 7.58 -29.95
N LEU A 17 -7.73 7.26 -28.70
CA LEU A 17 -8.85 6.42 -28.33
C LEU A 17 -10.11 7.29 -28.43
N ALA A 18 -10.90 7.06 -29.47
CA ALA A 18 -12.24 7.63 -29.56
C ALA A 18 -13.11 6.98 -28.48
N CYS A 19 -13.50 7.75 -27.48
CA CYS A 19 -14.59 7.37 -26.57
C CYS A 19 -15.88 7.32 -27.41
N GLY A 20 -16.35 6.09 -27.71
CA GLY A 20 -17.65 5.89 -28.32
C GLY A 20 -18.75 6.35 -27.38
N ALA A 21 -19.56 7.30 -27.82
CA ALA A 21 -20.76 7.75 -27.11
C ALA A 21 -21.75 6.56 -26.98
N ALA A 22 -22.21 6.30 -25.76
CA ALA A 22 -23.31 5.38 -25.52
C ALA A 22 -24.59 5.92 -26.19
N PRO A 23 -25.47 5.05 -26.75
CA PRO A 23 -26.70 5.49 -27.38
C PRO A 23 -27.68 6.08 -26.34
N ASP A 24 -28.19 7.26 -26.64
CA ASP A 24 -29.21 7.95 -25.89
C ASP A 24 -30.47 7.09 -25.70
N GLY A 25 -30.74 6.74 -24.45
CA GLY A 25 -31.99 6.14 -23.99
C GLY A 25 -32.79 7.12 -23.15
N GLY A 26 -33.75 7.81 -23.76
CA GLY A 26 -34.99 8.24 -23.13
C GLY A 26 -34.95 9.47 -22.22
N GLY A 27 -35.50 10.57 -22.73
CA GLY A 27 -35.78 11.86 -22.15
C GLY A 27 -36.23 11.90 -20.68
N GLY A 28 -35.39 12.56 -19.89
CA GLY A 28 -35.75 13.25 -18.67
C GLY A 28 -35.14 14.63 -18.75
N SER A 29 -35.90 15.69 -18.46
CA SER A 29 -35.38 17.04 -18.31
C SER A 29 -34.15 17.02 -17.42
N PRO A 30 -33.04 17.66 -17.81
CA PRO A 30 -31.91 17.78 -16.90
C PRO A 30 -32.30 18.80 -15.83
N ASP A 31 -32.67 18.34 -14.65
CA ASP A 31 -32.46 19.13 -13.45
C ASP A 31 -30.97 19.44 -13.47
N GLY A 32 -30.63 20.72 -13.65
CA GLY A 32 -29.24 21.16 -13.75
C GLY A 32 -28.50 20.89 -12.45
N GLY A 33 -27.98 19.67 -12.35
CA GLY A 33 -27.10 19.27 -11.25
C GLY A 33 -25.98 20.28 -11.10
N ALA A 34 -25.72 20.74 -9.89
CA ALA A 34 -24.68 21.70 -9.62
C ALA A 34 -23.34 21.13 -10.13
N THR A 35 -22.69 21.83 -11.04
CA THR A 35 -21.35 21.48 -11.51
C THR A 35 -20.32 21.91 -10.48
N LEU A 36 -19.22 21.17 -10.41
CA LEU A 36 -18.06 21.50 -9.58
C LEU A 36 -16.79 21.60 -10.43
N ASP A 37 -15.81 22.30 -9.91
CA ASP A 37 -14.46 22.33 -10.48
C ASP A 37 -13.61 21.32 -9.71
N VAL A 38 -13.02 20.37 -10.43
CA VAL A 38 -12.18 19.31 -9.84
C VAL A 38 -10.73 19.78 -9.88
N HIS A 39 -10.12 19.90 -8.69
CA HIS A 39 -8.72 20.25 -8.48
C HIS A 39 -8.03 19.10 -7.77
N GLY A 40 -7.65 18.07 -8.52
CA GLY A 40 -7.09 16.86 -7.95
C GLY A 40 -5.57 16.77 -8.06
N ARG A 41 -5.06 15.67 -7.53
CA ARG A 41 -3.63 15.32 -7.58
C ARG A 41 -3.47 13.84 -7.93
N VAL A 42 -2.47 13.51 -8.75
CA VAL A 42 -2.07 12.12 -9.04
C VAL A 42 -0.73 11.85 -8.37
N VAL A 43 -0.68 10.79 -7.60
CA VAL A 43 0.53 10.32 -6.89
C VAL A 43 0.79 8.84 -7.20
N GLY A 44 2.03 8.42 -7.04
CA GLY A 44 2.39 7.00 -7.03
C GLY A 44 2.02 6.33 -5.69
N PRO A 45 2.21 5.00 -5.57
CA PRO A 45 1.95 4.26 -4.33
C PRO A 45 2.76 4.75 -3.12
N THR A 46 3.86 5.44 -3.36
CA THR A 46 4.72 6.05 -2.33
C THR A 46 4.34 7.50 -2.00
N GLY A 47 3.19 7.99 -2.48
CA GLY A 47 2.73 9.38 -2.28
C GLY A 47 3.47 10.43 -3.12
N VAL A 48 4.43 10.03 -3.94
CA VAL A 48 5.20 10.95 -4.81
C VAL A 48 4.34 11.43 -5.97
N ALA A 49 4.41 12.73 -6.25
CA ALA A 49 3.71 13.37 -7.35
C ALA A 49 4.09 12.76 -8.72
N LEU A 50 3.10 12.52 -9.57
CA LEU A 50 3.30 12.02 -10.92
C LEU A 50 2.92 13.10 -11.94
N ALA A 51 3.95 13.66 -12.58
CA ALA A 51 3.81 14.68 -13.61
C ALA A 51 3.61 14.08 -15.01
N GLY A 52 2.97 14.84 -15.90
CA GLY A 52 2.84 14.49 -17.31
C GLY A 52 1.81 13.40 -17.62
N LEU A 53 1.00 12.97 -16.66
CA LEU A 53 -0.07 12.01 -16.87
C LEU A 53 -1.30 12.70 -17.47
N SER A 54 -1.95 12.05 -18.42
CA SER A 54 -3.23 12.50 -18.94
C SER A 54 -4.36 12.11 -17.97
N VAL A 55 -5.15 13.08 -17.55
CA VAL A 55 -6.33 12.88 -16.68
C VAL A 55 -7.57 13.26 -17.47
N GLY A 56 -8.60 12.39 -17.49
CA GLY A 56 -9.85 12.61 -18.21
C GLY A 56 -11.08 12.45 -17.32
N ILE A 57 -12.07 13.33 -17.48
CA ILE A 57 -13.42 13.21 -16.90
C ILE A 57 -14.43 13.48 -18.00
N GLY A 58 -15.16 12.43 -18.42
CA GLY A 58 -15.97 12.50 -19.63
C GLY A 58 -15.12 12.87 -20.85
N GLU A 59 -15.52 13.91 -21.56
CA GLU A 59 -14.78 14.44 -22.74
C GLU A 59 -13.68 15.46 -22.39
N LYS A 60 -13.61 15.88 -21.13
CA LYS A 60 -12.65 16.89 -20.66
C LYS A 60 -11.34 16.23 -20.23
N THR A 61 -10.23 16.85 -20.59
CA THR A 61 -8.89 16.33 -20.26
C THR A 61 -7.99 17.42 -19.69
N ALA A 62 -7.06 17.00 -18.85
CA ALA A 62 -5.95 17.80 -18.32
C ALA A 62 -4.68 16.97 -18.29
N VAL A 63 -3.53 17.61 -18.09
CA VAL A 63 -2.25 16.93 -17.85
C VAL A 63 -1.73 17.34 -16.48
N THR A 64 -1.22 16.40 -15.71
CA THR A 64 -0.66 16.68 -14.39
C THR A 64 0.61 17.53 -14.48
N ASP A 65 0.70 18.53 -13.61
CA ASP A 65 1.91 19.38 -13.46
C ASP A 65 3.02 18.68 -12.67
N MET A 66 4.11 19.37 -12.37
CA MET A 66 5.27 18.85 -11.64
C MET A 66 4.92 18.39 -10.20
N ASP A 67 3.85 18.95 -9.62
CA ASP A 67 3.33 18.55 -8.31
C ASP A 67 2.25 17.46 -8.42
N GLY A 68 2.04 16.91 -9.62
CA GLY A 68 0.99 15.91 -9.90
C GLY A 68 -0.42 16.50 -9.95
N ARG A 69 -0.59 17.83 -9.91
CA ARG A 69 -1.89 18.49 -9.85
C ARG A 69 -2.53 18.61 -11.22
N PHE A 70 -3.84 18.54 -11.26
CA PHE A 70 -4.67 18.80 -12.45
C PHE A 70 -5.91 19.59 -12.08
N SER A 71 -6.54 20.23 -13.07
CA SER A 71 -7.79 20.98 -12.91
C SER A 71 -8.71 20.76 -14.10
N ILE A 72 -9.97 20.38 -13.83
CA ILE A 72 -11.04 20.19 -14.80
C ILE A 72 -12.30 20.86 -14.29
N THR A 73 -12.83 21.85 -15.03
CA THR A 73 -13.97 22.68 -14.60
C THR A 73 -15.30 22.15 -15.11
N GLY A 74 -16.38 22.47 -14.40
CA GLY A 74 -17.76 22.19 -14.81
C GLY A 74 -18.07 20.70 -14.89
N VAL A 75 -17.63 19.91 -13.93
CA VAL A 75 -17.88 18.46 -13.79
C VAL A 75 -19.19 18.24 -13.04
N VAL A 76 -20.02 17.33 -13.50
CA VAL A 76 -21.27 16.93 -12.81
C VAL A 76 -20.99 15.66 -11.99
N PRO A 77 -21.13 15.69 -10.65
CA PRO A 77 -20.98 14.50 -9.81
C PRO A 77 -22.26 13.64 -9.84
N PRO A 78 -22.15 12.27 -9.63
CA PRO A 78 -20.90 11.55 -9.54
C PRO A 78 -20.19 11.49 -10.90
N TYR A 79 -18.86 11.42 -10.90
CA TYR A 79 -18.06 11.35 -12.12
C TYR A 79 -17.03 10.24 -12.08
N ASP A 80 -16.67 9.75 -13.27
CA ASP A 80 -15.57 8.82 -13.45
C ASP A 80 -14.33 9.58 -13.92
N LEU A 81 -13.18 9.21 -13.36
CA LEU A 81 -11.89 9.82 -13.67
C LEU A 81 -10.95 8.75 -14.23
N ASN A 82 -10.34 9.03 -15.38
CA ASN A 82 -9.34 8.17 -15.98
C ASN A 82 -7.96 8.83 -15.88
N VAL A 83 -6.94 8.05 -15.51
CA VAL A 83 -5.53 8.45 -15.59
C VAL A 83 -4.83 7.53 -16.57
N VAL A 84 -4.15 8.10 -17.55
CA VAL A 84 -3.47 7.35 -18.60
C VAL A 84 -1.98 7.65 -18.55
N LEU A 85 -1.18 6.59 -18.47
CA LEU A 85 0.25 6.62 -18.71
C LEU A 85 0.50 6.04 -20.11
N ALA A 86 0.93 6.89 -21.02
CA ALA A 86 1.36 6.46 -22.35
C ALA A 86 2.66 5.64 -22.25
N GLY A 87 2.69 4.50 -22.91
CA GLY A 87 3.82 3.58 -22.90
C GLY A 87 3.52 2.33 -23.68
N THR A 88 4.41 1.34 -23.62
CA THR A 88 4.15 0.01 -24.17
C THR A 88 4.45 -1.02 -23.10
N PRO A 89 3.41 -1.61 -22.49
CA PRO A 89 1.98 -1.37 -22.73
C PRO A 89 1.47 -0.02 -22.17
N VAL A 90 0.37 0.45 -22.73
CA VAL A 90 -0.41 1.56 -22.16
C VAL A 90 -1.00 1.10 -20.83
N SER A 91 -1.05 2.01 -19.87
CA SER A 91 -1.61 1.73 -18.56
C SER A 91 -2.68 2.74 -18.21
N VAL A 92 -3.83 2.24 -17.79
CA VAL A 92 -5.03 3.03 -17.50
C VAL A 92 -5.51 2.73 -16.09
N GLY A 93 -5.63 3.78 -15.28
CA GLY A 93 -6.34 3.75 -14.00
C GLY A 93 -7.68 4.46 -14.14
N ARG A 94 -8.77 3.81 -13.78
CA ARG A 94 -10.11 4.38 -13.77
C ARG A 94 -10.65 4.40 -12.36
N TYR A 95 -11.19 5.53 -11.94
CA TYR A 95 -11.83 5.75 -10.64
C TYR A 95 -13.29 6.07 -10.89
N GLU A 96 -14.21 5.25 -10.41
CA GLU A 96 -15.63 5.36 -10.72
C GLU A 96 -16.44 5.91 -9.55
N GLY A 97 -17.37 6.83 -9.85
CA GLY A 97 -18.36 7.33 -8.92
C GLY A 97 -17.86 8.38 -7.92
N LEU A 98 -16.82 9.13 -8.25
CA LEU A 98 -16.29 10.20 -7.42
C LEU A 98 -17.30 11.37 -7.29
N THR A 99 -17.37 11.98 -6.09
CA THR A 99 -18.19 13.18 -5.86
C THR A 99 -17.39 14.37 -5.33
N ARG A 100 -16.15 14.14 -4.88
CA ARG A 100 -15.31 15.16 -4.26
C ARG A 100 -14.63 16.09 -5.26
N PRO A 101 -14.42 17.39 -4.94
CA PRO A 101 -13.75 18.33 -5.84
C PRO A 101 -12.22 18.26 -5.83
N ASP A 102 -11.63 17.56 -4.87
CA ASP A 102 -10.19 17.54 -4.59
C ASP A 102 -9.61 16.12 -4.43
N PRO A 103 -9.83 15.18 -5.39
CA PRO A 103 -9.38 13.81 -5.24
C PRO A 103 -7.85 13.70 -5.28
N THR A 104 -7.28 12.88 -4.39
CA THR A 104 -5.92 12.38 -4.52
C THR A 104 -5.97 10.99 -5.12
N ILE A 105 -5.50 10.86 -6.34
CA ILE A 105 -5.53 9.63 -7.13
C ILE A 105 -4.20 8.91 -6.99
N THR A 106 -4.20 7.73 -6.40
CA THR A 106 -3.00 6.89 -6.33
C THR A 106 -2.91 6.03 -7.59
N PHE A 107 -1.97 6.36 -8.46
CA PHE A 107 -1.76 5.59 -9.69
C PHE A 107 -0.93 4.33 -9.38
N LEU A 108 -1.59 3.18 -9.43
CA LEU A 108 -1.12 1.89 -8.89
C LEU A 108 -0.14 1.15 -9.81
N LEU A 109 0.57 1.84 -10.69
CA LEU A 109 1.52 1.20 -11.59
C LEU A 109 2.89 1.00 -10.94
N LEU A 110 3.35 -0.24 -11.03
CA LEU A 110 4.63 -0.71 -10.52
C LEU A 110 5.85 -0.22 -11.34
N PHE A 111 5.65 0.55 -12.42
CA PHE A 111 6.71 0.85 -13.39
C PHE A 111 7.20 2.30 -13.39
N VAL A 112 6.64 3.17 -12.56
CA VAL A 112 7.21 4.51 -12.36
C VAL A 112 8.35 4.39 -11.36
N THR A 113 9.58 4.36 -11.87
CA THR A 113 10.76 4.36 -11.00
C THR A 113 10.94 5.76 -10.44
N VAL A 114 10.38 6.00 -9.26
CA VAL A 114 10.70 7.21 -8.50
C VAL A 114 11.98 6.94 -7.73
N VAL A 115 12.98 7.81 -7.91
CA VAL A 115 14.24 7.70 -7.17
C VAL A 115 14.03 8.31 -5.78
N PRO A 116 14.19 7.54 -4.70
CA PRO A 116 14.09 8.07 -3.35
C PRO A 116 15.26 9.02 -3.05
N ASN A 117 15.06 9.93 -2.13
CA ASN A 117 16.15 10.61 -1.45
C ASN A 117 16.87 9.58 -0.57
N THR A 118 18.19 9.67 -0.48
CA THR A 118 19.00 8.78 0.34
C THR A 118 19.93 9.58 1.25
N ALA A 119 20.25 9.03 2.40
CA ALA A 119 21.28 9.56 3.28
C ALA A 119 21.82 8.46 4.20
N THR A 120 22.82 8.78 4.96
CA THR A 120 23.41 7.88 5.96
C THR A 120 23.42 8.55 7.33
N ILE A 121 22.98 7.81 8.35
CA ILE A 121 23.07 8.22 9.75
C ILE A 121 24.07 7.31 10.45
N ALA A 122 25.08 7.88 11.10
CA ALA A 122 26.08 7.13 11.84
C ALA A 122 26.11 7.57 13.32
N GLY A 123 26.31 6.61 14.20
CA GLY A 123 26.38 6.84 15.64
C GLY A 123 26.93 5.64 16.40
N THR A 124 26.93 5.77 17.72
CA THR A 124 27.35 4.70 18.63
C THR A 124 26.19 4.27 19.52
N VAL A 125 26.21 3.00 19.93
CA VAL A 125 25.28 2.46 20.91
C VAL A 125 26.05 2.22 22.21
N SER A 126 25.52 2.72 23.32
CA SER A 126 26.07 2.51 24.66
C SER A 126 24.99 1.93 25.58
N GLY A 127 25.39 1.24 26.63
CA GLY A 127 24.47 0.53 27.53
C GLY A 127 23.88 -0.74 26.85
N GLY A 128 22.92 -1.37 27.50
CA GLY A 128 22.39 -2.65 27.08
C GLY A 128 23.37 -3.82 27.23
N GLU A 129 23.03 -4.95 26.61
CA GLU A 129 23.89 -6.13 26.58
C GLU A 129 24.99 -5.99 25.52
N PRO A 130 26.16 -6.66 25.69
CA PRO A 130 27.26 -6.58 24.73
C PRO A 130 26.81 -7.01 23.31
N ILE A 131 27.00 -6.12 22.34
CA ILE A 131 26.69 -6.39 20.93
C ILE A 131 27.53 -7.55 20.40
N GLY A 132 26.89 -8.50 19.71
CA GLY A 132 27.54 -9.68 19.13
C GLY A 132 27.43 -10.95 19.95
N SER A 133 26.73 -10.93 21.09
CA SER A 133 26.34 -12.14 21.82
C SER A 133 25.43 -13.01 20.94
N GLN A 134 25.55 -14.34 21.06
CA GLN A 134 24.72 -15.26 20.29
C GLN A 134 23.23 -15.11 20.67
N GLY A 135 22.35 -15.01 19.68
CA GLY A 135 20.90 -14.84 19.87
C GLY A 135 20.50 -13.41 20.23
N LEU A 136 21.44 -12.49 20.33
CA LEU A 136 21.17 -11.07 20.60
C LEU A 136 21.20 -10.26 19.31
N PHE A 137 20.13 -9.52 19.05
CA PHE A 137 19.97 -8.67 17.89
C PHE A 137 19.84 -7.20 18.33
N THR A 138 20.43 -6.31 17.55
CA THR A 138 20.27 -4.87 17.72
C THR A 138 19.78 -4.29 16.40
N THR A 139 18.66 -3.60 16.41
CA THR A 139 18.06 -2.97 15.25
C THR A 139 17.99 -1.46 15.47
N ALA A 140 18.49 -0.68 14.52
CA ALA A 140 18.26 0.75 14.48
C ALA A 140 17.33 1.10 13.32
N PHE A 141 16.46 2.06 13.55
CA PHE A 141 15.55 2.59 12.54
C PHE A 141 15.33 4.09 12.77
N PHE A 142 15.00 4.78 11.69
CA PHE A 142 14.73 6.22 11.72
C PHE A 142 13.26 6.46 11.44
N THR A 143 12.59 7.31 12.19
CA THR A 143 11.20 7.69 12.00
C THR A 143 11.08 9.18 11.73
N THR A 144 10.16 9.53 10.83
CA THR A 144 9.82 10.91 10.47
C THR A 144 8.36 11.02 10.06
N SER A 145 7.72 12.14 10.39
CA SER A 145 6.38 12.48 9.89
C SER A 145 6.41 13.33 8.62
N GLU A 146 7.59 13.70 8.13
CA GLU A 146 7.77 14.63 7.00
C GLU A 146 7.90 13.91 5.65
N ALA A 147 8.21 12.61 5.64
CA ALA A 147 8.31 11.82 4.41
C ALA A 147 6.93 11.47 3.86
N HIS A 148 6.85 11.29 2.53
CA HIS A 148 5.61 10.85 1.88
C HIS A 148 5.37 9.34 1.99
N SER A 149 6.39 8.56 2.30
CA SER A 149 6.26 7.14 2.63
C SER A 149 6.43 6.94 4.14
N ASP A 150 5.58 6.09 4.69
CA ASP A 150 5.57 5.79 6.13
C ASP A 150 6.80 5.02 6.59
N PHE A 151 7.74 4.75 5.71
CA PHE A 151 8.83 3.86 6.02
C PHE A 151 10.17 4.43 5.63
N THR A 152 10.97 4.60 6.63
CA THR A 152 12.39 4.91 6.49
C THR A 152 13.12 4.10 7.51
N ALA A 153 13.47 2.88 7.22
CA ALA A 153 14.44 2.25 8.06
C ALA A 153 14.82 0.87 7.66
N ILE A 154 16.02 0.55 7.85
CA ILE A 154 16.46 -0.81 7.75
C ILE A 154 17.22 -1.16 9.01
N GLY A 155 16.87 -2.33 9.55
CA GLY A 155 17.52 -2.88 10.71
C GLY A 155 19.02 -3.05 10.50
N ILE A 156 19.75 -2.69 11.51
CA ILE A 156 21.13 -3.11 11.64
C ILE A 156 21.05 -4.46 12.34
N THR A 157 21.33 -5.52 11.60
CA THR A 157 21.83 -6.70 12.28
C THR A 157 23.25 -6.38 12.70
N SER A 158 23.40 -5.80 13.88
CA SER A 158 24.71 -5.28 14.23
C SER A 158 25.52 -6.32 14.97
N ARG A 159 26.60 -6.60 14.35
CA ARG A 159 27.82 -6.92 15.09
C ARG A 159 28.76 -5.72 15.15
N ASN A 160 28.29 -4.56 14.75
CA ASN A 160 29.11 -3.36 14.59
C ASN A 160 28.61 -2.23 15.49
N ASN A 161 29.51 -1.74 16.32
CA ASN A 161 29.40 -0.48 17.04
C ASN A 161 30.73 0.27 16.81
N PRO A 162 30.76 1.40 16.11
CA PRO A 162 29.65 2.26 15.69
C PRO A 162 28.75 1.67 14.59
N PHE A 163 27.49 2.15 14.56
CA PHE A 163 26.54 1.77 13.54
C PHE A 163 26.50 2.77 12.37
N THR A 164 26.04 2.27 11.23
CA THR A 164 25.73 3.06 10.04
C THR A 164 24.34 2.64 9.55
N LEU A 165 23.39 3.59 9.52
CA LEU A 165 22.03 3.39 9.13
C LEU A 165 21.78 4.08 7.78
N PRO A 166 21.67 3.35 6.67
CA PRO A 166 21.19 3.92 5.41
C PRO A 166 19.70 4.24 5.55
N VAL A 167 19.32 5.45 5.18
CA VAL A 167 17.93 5.90 5.16
C VAL A 167 17.54 6.30 3.75
N SER A 168 16.30 5.98 3.37
CA SER A 168 15.73 6.40 2.11
C SER A 168 14.28 6.86 2.32
N TRP A 169 13.89 7.93 1.64
CA TRP A 169 12.55 8.49 1.76
C TRP A 169 12.10 9.16 0.47
N PHE A 170 10.79 9.36 0.36
CA PHE A 170 10.19 10.17 -0.69
C PHE A 170 9.67 11.47 -0.07
N GLY A 171 9.69 12.55 -0.86
CA GLY A 171 9.20 13.85 -0.41
C GLY A 171 10.27 14.93 -0.39
N PRO A 172 10.31 15.79 0.65
CA PRO A 172 11.23 16.92 0.70
C PRO A 172 12.70 16.48 0.73
N GLU A 173 13.60 17.35 0.24
CA GLU A 173 15.05 17.07 0.20
C GLU A 173 15.69 16.99 1.60
N ALA A 174 15.07 17.58 2.59
CA ALA A 174 15.48 17.49 3.99
C ALA A 174 14.29 17.09 4.86
N ILE A 175 14.54 16.22 5.81
CA ILE A 175 13.57 15.74 6.78
C ILE A 175 14.15 15.76 8.19
N SER A 176 13.30 15.91 9.19
CA SER A 176 13.68 15.78 10.60
C SER A 176 13.05 14.55 11.21
N GLY A 177 13.75 13.90 12.12
CA GLY A 177 13.22 12.68 12.74
C GLY A 177 14.01 12.19 13.93
N THR A 178 13.74 10.94 14.28
CA THR A 178 14.31 10.26 15.45
C THR A 178 14.89 8.92 15.04
N VAL A 179 16.14 8.65 15.45
CA VAL A 179 16.70 7.30 15.44
C VAL A 179 16.24 6.58 16.70
N HIS A 180 15.75 5.38 16.51
CA HIS A 180 15.43 4.43 17.56
C HIS A 180 16.39 3.26 17.46
N VAL A 181 16.87 2.76 18.59
CA VAL A 181 17.65 1.52 18.65
C VAL A 181 16.96 0.58 19.62
N LEU A 182 16.73 -0.62 19.15
CA LEU A 182 16.09 -1.70 19.89
C LEU A 182 17.05 -2.89 19.98
N GLN A 183 17.23 -3.45 21.16
CA GLN A 183 18.00 -4.65 21.40
C GLN A 183 17.10 -5.73 21.97
N PHE A 184 17.20 -6.93 21.43
CA PHE A 184 16.34 -8.05 21.81
C PHE A 184 17.02 -9.40 21.56
N GLU A 185 16.57 -10.40 22.29
CA GLU A 185 16.90 -11.78 22.07
C GLU A 185 15.88 -12.44 21.12
N ALA A 186 16.36 -13.25 20.17
CA ALA A 186 15.52 -14.08 19.31
C ALA A 186 16.26 -15.37 18.95
N PRO A 187 15.55 -16.47 18.58
CA PRO A 187 16.18 -17.71 18.17
C PRO A 187 17.02 -17.57 16.90
N GLY A 188 16.56 -16.71 15.98
CA GLY A 188 17.23 -16.44 14.71
C GLY A 188 16.89 -15.08 14.10
N PRO A 189 17.59 -14.70 13.01
CA PRO A 189 17.30 -13.46 12.29
C PRO A 189 15.89 -13.48 11.70
N GLY A 190 15.09 -12.45 12.01
CA GLY A 190 13.71 -12.32 11.54
C GLY A 190 12.69 -13.07 12.40
N GLU A 191 13.12 -14.01 13.25
CA GLU A 191 12.22 -14.67 14.19
C GLU A 191 11.74 -13.72 15.29
N SER A 192 10.62 -14.06 15.89
CA SER A 192 10.00 -13.22 16.92
C SER A 192 10.86 -13.10 18.17
N PRO A 193 11.01 -11.88 18.71
CA PRO A 193 11.74 -11.65 19.96
C PRO A 193 11.20 -12.47 21.14
N THR A 194 12.10 -13.00 21.94
CA THR A 194 11.78 -13.68 23.20
C THR A 194 11.95 -12.78 24.42
N ALA A 195 12.84 -11.79 24.35
CA ALA A 195 13.02 -10.77 25.37
C ALA A 195 13.60 -9.49 24.75
N TYR A 196 13.28 -8.33 25.32
CA TYR A 196 13.89 -7.07 24.98
C TYR A 196 14.85 -6.65 26.08
N THR A 197 16.08 -6.34 25.68
CA THR A 197 17.21 -6.04 26.60
C THR A 197 17.65 -4.59 26.55
N GLY A 198 17.27 -3.82 25.51
CA GLY A 198 17.63 -2.43 25.38
C GLY A 198 16.71 -1.65 24.46
N TYR A 199 16.45 -0.39 24.81
CA TYR A 199 15.80 0.60 23.97
C TYR A 199 16.38 1.98 24.24
N GLY A 200 16.57 2.76 23.19
CA GLY A 200 17.00 4.14 23.27
C GLY A 200 16.68 4.93 22.02
N THR A 201 16.76 6.24 22.11
CA THR A 201 16.45 7.15 21.00
C THR A 201 17.42 8.31 20.92
N HIS A 202 17.59 8.84 19.71
CA HIS A 202 18.23 10.13 19.46
C HIS A 202 17.31 10.96 18.56
N SER A 203 16.74 12.02 19.11
CA SER A 203 15.70 12.83 18.48
C SER A 203 16.25 14.09 17.80
N ALA A 204 15.39 14.77 17.02
CA ALA A 204 15.68 16.03 16.35
C ALA A 204 16.87 15.99 15.37
N LEU A 205 17.07 14.83 14.75
CA LEU A 205 18.08 14.69 13.71
C LEU A 205 17.55 15.28 12.38
N ALA A 206 18.30 16.19 11.79
CA ALA A 206 18.03 16.74 10.47
C ALA A 206 18.85 15.98 9.42
N VAL A 207 18.17 15.34 8.47
CA VAL A 207 18.78 14.53 7.43
C VAL A 207 18.50 15.17 6.09
N THR A 208 19.53 15.36 5.28
CA THR A 208 19.43 15.94 3.94
C THR A 208 19.78 14.90 2.89
N ARG A 209 19.18 15.05 1.71
CA ARG A 209 19.49 14.21 0.56
C ARG A 209 20.98 14.14 0.28
N ASP A 210 21.48 12.91 0.00
CA ASP A 210 22.87 12.57 -0.23
C ASP A 210 23.82 12.97 0.90
N GLY A 211 23.25 13.28 2.08
CA GLY A 211 23.98 13.69 3.28
C GLY A 211 24.50 12.52 4.11
N GLU A 212 25.50 12.83 4.92
CA GLU A 212 25.98 11.96 5.97
C GLU A 212 25.85 12.70 7.32
N LEU A 213 25.09 12.12 8.24
CA LEU A 213 24.90 12.63 9.61
C LEU A 213 25.67 11.74 10.57
N THR A 214 26.55 12.34 11.36
CA THR A 214 27.35 11.63 12.39
C THR A 214 26.93 12.07 13.79
N GLY A 215 27.28 11.26 14.80
CA GLY A 215 27.01 11.60 16.21
C GLY A 215 25.58 11.29 16.66
N ALA A 216 24.86 10.42 15.94
CA ALA A 216 23.57 9.93 16.37
C ALA A 216 23.71 8.85 17.48
N ASP A 217 24.38 9.24 18.58
CA ASP A 217 24.68 8.31 19.66
C ASP A 217 23.44 8.00 20.49
N VAL A 218 23.24 6.71 20.80
CA VAL A 218 22.06 6.22 21.53
C VAL A 218 22.50 5.43 22.76
N ALA A 219 21.98 5.84 23.91
CA ALA A 219 22.15 5.10 25.16
C ALA A 219 20.94 4.19 25.38
N LEU A 220 21.18 2.89 25.53
CA LEU A 220 20.14 1.90 25.77
C LEU A 220 19.84 1.78 27.27
N THR A 221 18.56 1.64 27.56
CA THR A 221 18.04 1.23 28.86
C THR A 221 17.18 0.00 28.69
N ALA A 222 17.23 -0.93 29.62
CA ALA A 222 16.41 -2.14 29.53
C ALA A 222 14.91 -1.79 29.68
N PRO A 223 14.07 -2.07 28.67
CA PRO A 223 12.62 -1.96 28.81
C PRO A 223 12.10 -3.13 29.65
N GLY A 224 10.86 -3.02 30.13
CA GLY A 224 10.13 -4.21 30.59
C GLY A 224 9.76 -5.12 29.41
N ASN A 225 9.40 -6.35 29.72
CA ASN A 225 8.83 -7.30 28.77
C ASN A 225 7.38 -7.57 29.13
N ALA A 226 6.50 -7.59 28.14
CA ALA A 226 5.11 -8.00 28.25
C ALA A 226 4.78 -8.97 27.12
N THR A 227 3.69 -9.68 27.22
CA THR A 227 3.16 -10.52 26.15
C THR A 227 1.88 -9.91 25.59
N ILE A 228 1.65 -10.11 24.31
CA ILE A 228 0.33 -9.99 23.69
C ILE A 228 -0.07 -11.37 23.17
N ASP A 229 -1.29 -11.77 23.37
CA ASP A 229 -1.81 -13.03 22.89
C ASP A 229 -3.20 -12.90 22.29
N GLY A 230 -3.57 -13.84 21.43
CA GLY A 230 -4.86 -13.82 20.79
C GLY A 230 -5.14 -15.00 19.87
N THR A 231 -6.28 -14.88 19.18
CA THR A 231 -6.76 -15.87 18.24
C THR A 231 -7.11 -15.25 16.91
N ILE A 232 -6.98 -16.04 15.85
CA ILE A 232 -7.22 -15.67 14.47
C ILE A 232 -8.39 -16.51 13.95
N ALA A 233 -9.47 -15.86 13.55
CA ALA A 233 -10.54 -16.51 12.80
C ALA A 233 -10.24 -16.33 11.30
N VAL A 234 -10.08 -17.43 10.59
CA VAL A 234 -9.87 -17.45 9.13
C VAL A 234 -11.14 -17.87 8.41
N PRO A 235 -11.37 -17.39 7.18
CA PRO A 235 -12.48 -17.86 6.36
C PRO A 235 -12.36 -19.36 6.04
N ASP A 236 -13.48 -20.01 5.77
CA ASP A 236 -13.52 -21.43 5.40
C ASP A 236 -12.63 -21.70 4.18
N GLY A 237 -11.76 -22.71 4.28
CA GLY A 237 -10.82 -23.09 3.22
C GLY A 237 -9.51 -22.29 3.17
N TYR A 238 -9.36 -21.27 4.03
CA TYR A 238 -8.12 -20.49 4.15
C TYR A 238 -7.23 -21.03 5.29
N GLN A 239 -5.93 -20.84 5.12
CA GLN A 239 -4.93 -21.23 6.11
C GLN A 239 -4.02 -20.03 6.39
N VAL A 240 -3.68 -19.82 7.66
CA VAL A 240 -2.68 -18.84 8.07
C VAL A 240 -1.35 -19.25 7.44
N GLN A 241 -0.67 -18.31 6.79
CA GLN A 241 0.65 -18.50 6.22
C GLN A 241 1.72 -17.84 7.11
N GLU A 242 1.43 -16.63 7.58
CA GLU A 242 2.39 -15.83 8.31
C GLU A 242 1.68 -14.94 9.32
N LYS A 243 2.32 -14.73 10.46
CA LYS A 243 1.98 -13.74 11.47
C LYS A 243 3.19 -12.86 11.71
N THR A 244 3.07 -11.56 11.47
CA THR A 244 4.17 -10.59 11.66
C THR A 244 3.88 -9.68 12.84
N LEU A 245 4.84 -9.55 13.74
CA LEU A 245 4.85 -8.54 14.79
C LEU A 245 5.56 -7.28 14.31
N GLY A 246 4.89 -6.15 14.40
CA GLY A 246 5.47 -4.82 14.20
C GLY A 246 5.40 -3.98 15.46
N LEU A 247 6.33 -3.05 15.62
CA LEU A 247 6.27 -2.01 16.66
C LEU A 247 5.92 -0.67 16.02
N GLU A 248 4.89 -0.03 16.54
CA GLU A 248 4.46 1.31 16.17
C GLU A 248 5.04 2.29 17.17
N VAL A 249 6.09 2.97 16.77
CA VAL A 249 6.78 3.95 17.61
C VAL A 249 6.36 5.34 17.20
N SER A 250 6.04 6.19 18.18
CA SER A 250 5.61 7.58 17.93
C SER A 250 4.38 7.73 17.03
N GLY A 251 3.50 6.73 16.99
CA GLY A 251 2.28 6.76 16.18
C GLY A 251 2.52 6.64 14.67
N LEU A 252 3.70 6.21 14.27
CA LEU A 252 4.07 5.97 12.87
C LEU A 252 3.89 4.49 12.48
N THR A 253 4.08 4.20 11.21
CA THR A 253 3.95 2.85 10.65
C THR A 253 4.75 1.82 11.44
N ALA A 254 4.19 0.63 11.62
CA ALA A 254 4.85 -0.43 12.37
C ALA A 254 6.13 -0.91 11.70
N VAL A 255 7.22 -0.91 12.45
CA VAL A 255 8.48 -1.52 12.02
C VAL A 255 8.39 -3.02 12.30
N PRO A 256 8.48 -3.89 11.27
CA PRO A 256 8.45 -5.32 11.47
C PRO A 256 9.68 -5.76 12.26
N ILE A 257 9.48 -6.53 13.33
CA ILE A 257 10.54 -6.99 14.23
C ILE A 257 10.62 -8.50 14.38
N GLY A 258 9.61 -9.21 13.94
CA GLY A 258 9.60 -10.66 13.96
C GLY A 258 8.40 -11.25 13.23
N HIS A 259 8.53 -12.51 12.82
CA HIS A 259 7.44 -13.25 12.17
C HIS A 259 7.38 -14.70 12.69
N VAL A 260 6.26 -15.35 12.41
CA VAL A 260 5.99 -16.77 12.73
C VAL A 260 5.21 -17.39 11.56
N ASP A 261 5.72 -18.51 11.03
CA ASP A 261 5.17 -19.25 9.88
C ASP A 261 4.70 -20.65 10.31
N ASP A 262 3.93 -20.73 11.40
CA ASP A 262 3.51 -22.03 11.99
C ASP A 262 2.13 -22.52 11.51
N GLY A 263 1.37 -21.69 10.82
CA GLY A 263 0.01 -22.00 10.38
C GLY A 263 -1.05 -22.01 11.49
N ASP A 264 -0.67 -21.77 12.73
CA ASP A 264 -1.58 -21.80 13.87
C ASP A 264 -2.51 -20.59 13.89
N THR A 265 -3.72 -20.80 14.37
CA THR A 265 -4.72 -19.74 14.55
C THR A 265 -4.64 -19.03 15.91
N ALA A 266 -3.70 -19.39 16.75
CA ALA A 266 -3.33 -18.67 17.95
C ALA A 266 -2.00 -17.92 17.74
N PHE A 267 -1.79 -16.87 18.50
CA PHE A 267 -0.52 -16.18 18.55
C PHE A 267 -0.17 -15.71 19.95
N THR A 268 1.12 -15.67 20.21
CA THR A 268 1.71 -15.05 21.40
C THR A 268 3.01 -14.37 20.99
N PHE A 269 3.12 -13.06 21.24
CA PHE A 269 4.33 -12.29 20.96
C PHE A 269 4.83 -11.62 22.23
N THR A 270 6.14 -11.60 22.42
CA THR A 270 6.79 -10.75 23.42
C THR A 270 6.94 -9.35 22.84
N VAL A 271 6.59 -8.33 23.61
CA VAL A 271 6.67 -6.92 23.23
C VAL A 271 7.34 -6.09 24.31
N PRO A 272 8.04 -5.01 23.97
CA PRO A 272 8.68 -4.16 24.97
C PRO A 272 7.61 -3.37 25.74
N GLN A 273 7.83 -3.21 27.04
CA GLN A 273 6.97 -2.45 27.95
C GLN A 273 7.72 -1.24 28.53
N GLY A 274 7.00 -0.15 28.75
CA GLY A 274 7.59 1.08 29.33
C GLY A 274 8.31 1.97 28.31
N ILE A 275 8.12 1.70 27.01
CA ILE A 275 8.55 2.57 25.92
C ILE A 275 7.33 3.17 25.21
N PRO A 276 7.47 4.31 24.49
CA PRO A 276 6.35 4.93 23.77
C PRO A 276 6.05 4.18 22.45
N ALA A 277 5.62 2.92 22.57
CA ALA A 277 5.28 2.08 21.41
C ALA A 277 4.06 1.21 21.72
N THR A 278 3.29 0.91 20.65
CA THR A 278 2.26 -0.13 20.62
C THR A 278 2.67 -1.22 19.65
N ALA A 279 2.00 -2.36 19.73
CA ALA A 279 2.21 -3.44 18.79
C ALA A 279 1.20 -3.38 17.65
N ALA A 280 1.63 -3.84 16.47
CA ALA A 280 0.76 -4.20 15.38
C ALA A 280 0.96 -5.67 15.04
N VAL A 281 -0.13 -6.39 14.79
CA VAL A 281 -0.09 -7.76 14.31
C VAL A 281 -0.67 -7.79 12.91
N THR A 282 0.12 -8.27 11.95
CA THR A 282 -0.32 -8.55 10.59
C THR A 282 -0.43 -10.06 10.40
N VAL A 283 -1.53 -10.51 9.85
CA VAL A 283 -1.78 -11.92 9.53
C VAL A 283 -2.06 -12.04 8.05
N ASN A 284 -1.34 -12.95 7.41
CA ASN A 284 -1.56 -13.33 6.01
C ASN A 284 -2.13 -14.75 5.95
N ALA A 285 -3.19 -14.94 5.17
CA ALA A 285 -3.78 -16.26 4.93
C ALA A 285 -4.06 -16.47 3.43
N ASP A 286 -3.97 -17.73 2.99
CA ASP A 286 -4.14 -18.13 1.59
C ASP A 286 -5.18 -19.23 1.46
N GLY A 287 -6.01 -19.15 0.40
CA GLY A 287 -7.08 -20.09 0.10
C GLY A 287 -6.73 -21.11 -0.99
N ASN A 288 -5.45 -21.41 -1.24
CA ASN A 288 -5.01 -22.38 -2.24
C ASN A 288 -5.61 -22.14 -3.64
N GLY A 289 -5.52 -20.92 -4.12
CA GLY A 289 -6.06 -20.48 -5.41
C GLY A 289 -7.47 -19.85 -5.32
N ALA A 290 -8.11 -19.88 -4.16
CA ALA A 290 -9.34 -19.13 -3.90
C ALA A 290 -9.08 -17.65 -3.56
N GLY A 291 -7.82 -17.24 -3.53
CA GLY A 291 -7.39 -15.88 -3.19
C GLY A 291 -6.61 -15.82 -1.89
N SER A 292 -6.27 -14.60 -1.49
CA SER A 292 -5.50 -14.33 -0.26
C SER A 292 -6.11 -13.20 0.54
N VAL A 293 -5.79 -13.14 1.82
CA VAL A 293 -6.20 -12.08 2.74
C VAL A 293 -5.05 -11.68 3.65
N SER A 294 -4.89 -10.39 3.83
CA SER A 294 -3.99 -9.77 4.82
C SER A 294 -4.82 -8.88 5.74
N LEU A 295 -4.67 -9.07 7.03
CA LEU A 295 -5.28 -8.23 8.07
C LEU A 295 -4.18 -7.68 8.96
N ARG A 296 -4.20 -6.37 9.19
CA ARG A 296 -3.34 -5.71 10.18
C ARG A 296 -4.21 -5.08 11.26
N VAL A 297 -3.88 -5.33 12.50
CA VAL A 297 -4.47 -4.67 13.66
C VAL A 297 -3.36 -3.95 14.42
N SER A 298 -3.51 -2.65 14.56
CA SER A 298 -2.56 -1.70 15.15
C SER A 298 -3.01 -1.25 16.53
N GLY A 299 -2.10 -0.59 17.26
CA GLY A 299 -2.43 0.03 18.55
C GLY A 299 -2.62 -0.97 19.70
N ILE A 300 -2.14 -2.20 19.55
CA ILE A 300 -2.25 -3.23 20.59
C ILE A 300 -1.29 -2.86 21.74
N ALA A 301 -1.86 -2.60 22.93
CA ALA A 301 -1.07 -2.24 24.10
C ALA A 301 -0.25 -3.45 24.61
N PRO A 302 0.99 -3.24 25.11
CA PRO A 302 1.73 -4.29 25.80
C PRO A 302 0.93 -4.89 26.97
N GLY A 303 0.86 -6.22 27.04
CA GLY A 303 0.09 -6.95 28.06
C GLY A 303 -1.37 -7.24 27.67
N SER A 304 -1.80 -6.90 26.45
CA SER A 304 -3.14 -7.25 25.97
C SER A 304 -3.29 -8.75 25.79
N THR A 305 -4.39 -9.32 26.31
CA THR A 305 -4.70 -10.74 26.22
C THR A 305 -6.03 -10.97 25.52
N GLY A 306 -6.18 -12.12 24.85
CA GLY A 306 -7.40 -12.50 24.16
C GLY A 306 -7.75 -11.60 22.97
N VAL A 307 -6.75 -11.04 22.30
CA VAL A 307 -6.95 -10.23 21.09
C VAL A 307 -7.56 -11.11 20.00
N SER A 308 -8.70 -10.69 19.45
CA SER A 308 -9.40 -11.42 18.39
C SER A 308 -9.15 -10.77 17.04
N LEU A 309 -8.55 -11.49 16.10
CA LEU A 309 -8.32 -11.10 14.73
C LEU A 309 -9.27 -11.89 13.83
N VAL A 310 -10.15 -11.21 13.12
CA VAL A 310 -11.10 -11.83 12.20
C VAL A 310 -10.77 -11.43 10.78
N LEU A 311 -10.22 -12.37 10.00
CA LEU A 311 -9.89 -12.14 8.61
C LEU A 311 -11.16 -12.13 7.76
N PRO A 312 -11.39 -11.11 6.92
CA PRO A 312 -12.51 -11.11 6.01
C PRO A 312 -12.33 -12.16 4.90
N ALA A 313 -13.41 -12.76 4.44
CA ALA A 313 -13.36 -13.63 3.27
C ALA A 313 -13.20 -12.79 1.99
N PRO A 314 -12.20 -13.07 1.12
CA PRO A 314 -12.07 -12.36 -0.14
C PRO A 314 -13.32 -12.42 -0.99
N GLY A 315 -13.71 -11.29 -1.57
CA GLY A 315 -14.81 -11.21 -2.51
C GLY A 315 -14.54 -12.10 -3.72
N GLN A 316 -15.49 -12.98 -4.04
CA GLN A 316 -15.32 -13.91 -5.16
C GLN A 316 -15.91 -13.33 -6.45
N PRO A 317 -15.22 -13.46 -7.60
CA PRO A 317 -15.78 -13.08 -8.88
C PRO A 317 -17.09 -13.83 -9.16
N ILE A 318 -18.14 -13.11 -9.63
CA ILE A 318 -19.43 -13.68 -10.01
C ILE A 318 -19.51 -13.80 -11.53
N ALA A 319 -19.34 -12.69 -12.25
CA ALA A 319 -19.41 -12.63 -13.71
C ALA A 319 -18.30 -11.74 -14.29
N PRO A 320 -17.81 -12.04 -15.49
CA PRO A 320 -18.16 -13.21 -16.32
C PRO A 320 -17.60 -14.52 -15.77
N ASP A 321 -18.09 -15.65 -16.29
CA ASP A 321 -17.52 -16.97 -16.03
C ASP A 321 -16.07 -17.04 -16.55
N ASP A 322 -15.25 -17.90 -15.93
CA ASP A 322 -13.87 -18.12 -16.38
C ASP A 322 -13.84 -18.65 -17.82
N GLY A 323 -13.00 -18.06 -18.67
CA GLY A 323 -12.88 -18.38 -20.09
C GLY A 323 -14.03 -17.82 -20.96
N ALA A 324 -14.92 -16.99 -20.44
CA ALA A 324 -16.03 -16.41 -21.23
C ALA A 324 -15.53 -15.53 -22.38
N THR A 325 -16.37 -15.35 -23.41
CA THR A 325 -16.16 -14.35 -24.47
C THR A 325 -17.00 -13.11 -24.18
N VAL A 326 -16.37 -11.95 -24.07
CA VAL A 326 -17.00 -10.69 -23.65
C VAL A 326 -16.75 -9.57 -24.67
N GLY A 327 -17.55 -8.52 -24.63
CA GLY A 327 -17.33 -7.29 -25.41
C GLY A 327 -17.23 -6.07 -24.53
N ALA A 328 -16.89 -4.93 -25.12
CA ALA A 328 -16.88 -3.65 -24.41
C ALA A 328 -18.22 -3.39 -23.70
N GLY A 329 -18.17 -2.81 -22.50
CA GLY A 329 -19.36 -2.54 -21.70
C GLY A 329 -19.96 -3.75 -20.97
N THR A 330 -19.39 -4.98 -21.14
CA THR A 330 -19.77 -6.13 -20.30
C THR A 330 -19.56 -5.78 -18.83
N GLU A 331 -20.55 -6.07 -18.00
CA GLU A 331 -20.44 -5.87 -16.55
C GLU A 331 -19.64 -7.01 -15.91
N LEU A 332 -18.62 -6.66 -15.18
CA LEU A 332 -17.91 -7.55 -14.26
C LEU A 332 -18.51 -7.37 -12.87
N SER A 333 -18.73 -8.47 -12.15
CA SER A 333 -19.33 -8.43 -10.83
C SER A 333 -18.66 -9.41 -9.86
N TRP A 334 -18.73 -9.10 -8.56
CA TRP A 334 -18.13 -9.89 -7.49
C TRP A 334 -18.93 -9.74 -6.20
N HIS A 335 -18.70 -10.64 -5.25
CA HIS A 335 -19.13 -10.45 -3.87
C HIS A 335 -18.25 -9.38 -3.21
N SER A 336 -18.84 -8.44 -2.51
CA SER A 336 -18.11 -7.34 -1.88
C SER A 336 -18.11 -7.44 -0.35
N LEU A 337 -17.05 -6.94 0.25
CA LEU A 337 -16.97 -6.68 1.69
C LEU A 337 -17.59 -5.31 2.01
N GLU A 338 -18.18 -5.21 3.19
CA GLU A 338 -18.61 -3.92 3.73
C GLU A 338 -17.40 -3.04 4.03
N HIS A 339 -17.55 -1.74 3.85
CA HIS A 339 -16.47 -0.77 4.07
C HIS A 339 -15.19 -1.06 3.26
N ALA A 340 -15.34 -1.58 2.06
CA ALA A 340 -14.24 -1.82 1.13
C ALA A 340 -14.33 -0.94 -0.12
N VAL A 341 -13.16 -0.58 -0.63
CA VAL A 341 -12.99 -0.10 -2.00
C VAL A 341 -12.41 -1.23 -2.82
N HIS A 342 -12.95 -1.42 -4.01
CA HIS A 342 -12.60 -2.51 -4.91
C HIS A 342 -11.60 -2.03 -5.96
N LEU A 343 -10.55 -2.79 -6.15
CA LEU A 343 -9.56 -2.64 -7.20
C LEU A 343 -9.68 -3.83 -8.16
N LEU A 344 -10.41 -3.65 -9.25
CA LEU A 344 -10.43 -4.61 -10.36
C LEU A 344 -9.16 -4.44 -11.18
N SER A 345 -8.37 -5.50 -11.33
CA SER A 345 -7.17 -5.53 -12.16
C SER A 345 -7.41 -6.35 -13.42
N LEU A 346 -7.05 -5.82 -14.58
CA LEU A 346 -7.15 -6.44 -15.90
C LEU A 346 -5.77 -6.46 -16.55
N SER A 347 -5.23 -7.63 -16.81
CA SER A 347 -3.94 -7.82 -17.47
C SER A 347 -4.05 -8.75 -18.67
N GLY A 348 -3.60 -8.27 -19.81
CA GLY A 348 -3.50 -9.05 -21.05
C GLY A 348 -2.10 -9.64 -21.28
N GLY A 349 -1.85 -10.11 -22.51
CA GLY A 349 -0.55 -10.58 -22.95
C GLY A 349 0.46 -9.44 -23.12
N PRO A 350 1.72 -9.77 -23.51
CA PRO A 350 2.74 -8.76 -23.75
C PRO A 350 2.32 -7.72 -24.80
N GLY A 351 2.37 -6.44 -24.44
CA GLY A 351 1.98 -5.32 -25.31
C GLY A 351 0.51 -4.91 -25.19
N GLU A 352 -0.32 -5.72 -24.56
CA GLU A 352 -1.72 -5.37 -24.30
C GLU A 352 -1.82 -4.33 -23.17
N PRO A 353 -2.85 -3.45 -23.19
CA PRO A 353 -3.08 -2.50 -22.14
C PRO A 353 -3.24 -3.18 -20.77
N PHE A 354 -2.62 -2.58 -19.75
CA PHE A 354 -2.94 -2.87 -18.36
C PHE A 354 -3.98 -1.88 -17.87
N VAL A 355 -5.10 -2.40 -17.36
CA VAL A 355 -6.19 -1.57 -16.86
C VAL A 355 -6.52 -1.95 -15.43
N TYR A 356 -6.70 -0.97 -14.56
CA TYR A 356 -7.34 -1.19 -13.28
C TYR A 356 -8.50 -0.21 -13.07
N VAL A 357 -9.52 -0.69 -12.37
CA VAL A 357 -10.70 0.11 -12.01
C VAL A 357 -10.82 0.14 -10.50
N VAL A 358 -10.91 1.34 -9.93
CA VAL A 358 -11.15 1.56 -8.50
C VAL A 358 -12.58 2.06 -8.32
N THR A 359 -13.37 1.34 -7.53
CA THR A 359 -14.79 1.65 -7.34
C THR A 359 -15.27 1.27 -5.94
N GLY A 360 -16.28 1.97 -5.45
CA GLY A 360 -17.02 1.57 -4.24
C GLY A 360 -18.16 0.57 -4.51
N ALA A 361 -18.44 0.26 -5.79
CA ALA A 361 -19.50 -0.66 -6.18
C ALA A 361 -18.97 -2.09 -6.35
N PRO A 362 -19.78 -3.15 -6.18
CA PRO A 362 -19.41 -4.54 -6.41
C PRO A 362 -19.44 -4.92 -7.89
N THR A 363 -19.44 -3.95 -8.77
CA THR A 363 -19.46 -4.11 -10.21
C THR A 363 -18.62 -3.06 -10.90
N ALA A 364 -18.11 -3.39 -12.10
CA ALA A 364 -17.46 -2.45 -13.00
C ALA A 364 -17.79 -2.77 -14.45
N ARG A 365 -17.76 -1.78 -15.32
CA ARG A 365 -17.94 -2.02 -16.76
C ARG A 365 -16.60 -2.21 -17.44
N LEU A 366 -16.51 -3.29 -18.23
CA LEU A 366 -15.33 -3.56 -19.03
C LEU A 366 -15.07 -2.39 -19.99
N PRO A 367 -13.87 -1.77 -19.93
CA PRO A 367 -13.48 -0.75 -20.90
C PRO A 367 -13.32 -1.37 -22.30
N GLU A 368 -13.11 -0.54 -23.30
CA GLU A 368 -12.74 -1.02 -24.62
C GLU A 368 -11.32 -1.61 -24.58
N LEU A 369 -11.21 -2.88 -24.95
CA LEU A 369 -9.96 -3.64 -24.98
C LEU A 369 -9.77 -4.25 -26.38
N PRO A 370 -8.51 -4.57 -26.77
CA PRO A 370 -8.22 -5.16 -28.08
C PRO A 370 -8.97 -6.47 -28.30
N ALA A 371 -9.67 -6.57 -29.42
CA ALA A 371 -10.41 -7.77 -29.80
C ALA A 371 -9.47 -8.95 -30.08
N GLY A 372 -9.89 -10.16 -29.70
CA GLY A 372 -9.12 -11.39 -29.82
C GLY A 372 -8.11 -11.62 -28.67
N SER A 373 -7.91 -10.65 -27.79
CA SER A 373 -6.98 -10.78 -26.68
C SER A 373 -7.60 -11.49 -25.48
N THR A 374 -6.79 -12.27 -24.78
CA THR A 374 -7.17 -12.89 -23.49
C THR A 374 -6.69 -12.03 -22.35
N TYR A 375 -7.60 -11.69 -21.45
CA TYR A 375 -7.31 -10.97 -20.23
C TYR A 375 -7.52 -11.84 -18.99
N HIS A 376 -6.64 -11.68 -18.03
CA HIS A 376 -6.81 -12.19 -16.67
C HIS A 376 -7.30 -11.06 -15.77
N TRP A 377 -8.18 -11.37 -14.85
CA TRP A 377 -8.71 -10.40 -13.92
C TRP A 377 -8.91 -10.97 -12.51
N PHE A 378 -8.75 -10.12 -11.56
CA PHE A 378 -9.05 -10.37 -10.16
C PHE A 378 -9.52 -9.07 -9.50
N VAL A 379 -10.14 -9.20 -8.34
CA VAL A 379 -10.52 -8.07 -7.50
C VAL A 379 -9.71 -8.11 -6.22
N ALA A 380 -9.05 -6.99 -5.91
CA ALA A 380 -8.54 -6.72 -4.57
C ALA A 380 -9.52 -5.80 -3.84
N GLU A 381 -9.75 -6.05 -2.57
CA GLU A 381 -10.57 -5.21 -1.71
C GLU A 381 -9.68 -4.63 -0.63
N LEU A 382 -9.80 -3.32 -0.45
CA LEU A 382 -9.01 -2.54 0.49
C LEU A 382 -9.94 -1.89 1.50
N GLY A 383 -9.62 -1.99 2.78
CA GLY A 383 -10.46 -1.39 3.81
C GLY A 383 -9.78 -1.22 5.16
N PRO A 384 -10.50 -0.55 6.07
CA PRO A 384 -11.87 -0.02 5.90
C PRO A 384 -11.90 1.37 5.21
N PHE A 385 -12.85 1.55 4.28
CA PHE A 385 -13.15 2.85 3.66
C PHE A 385 -14.66 3.02 3.51
N ASP A 386 -15.16 4.22 3.81
CA ASP A 386 -16.57 4.57 3.60
C ASP A 386 -16.81 5.06 2.14
N GLY A 387 -16.33 4.27 1.18
CA GLY A 387 -16.49 4.50 -0.24
C GLY A 387 -15.27 5.16 -0.92
N ILE A 388 -15.43 5.41 -2.22
CA ILE A 388 -14.34 5.88 -3.10
C ILE A 388 -13.82 7.27 -2.73
N ASP A 389 -14.67 8.17 -2.24
CA ASP A 389 -14.26 9.51 -1.83
C ASP A 389 -13.41 9.49 -0.56
N ALA A 390 -13.65 8.56 0.36
CA ALA A 390 -12.80 8.35 1.53
C ALA A 390 -11.43 7.81 1.11
N PHE A 391 -11.39 6.85 0.19
CA PHE A 391 -10.15 6.30 -0.37
C PHE A 391 -9.31 7.37 -1.10
N THR A 392 -9.95 8.23 -1.87
CA THR A 392 -9.27 9.30 -2.61
C THR A 392 -9.07 10.59 -1.79
N GLY A 393 -9.40 10.57 -0.50
CA GLY A 393 -9.24 11.68 0.44
C GLY A 393 -7.81 11.89 0.96
N GLY A 394 -6.93 10.92 0.78
CA GLY A 394 -5.56 10.95 1.28
C GLY A 394 -4.57 10.34 0.31
N ALA A 395 -3.28 10.54 0.59
CA ALA A 395 -2.19 9.98 -0.22
C ALA A 395 -1.82 8.53 0.15
N ASN A 396 -2.37 7.99 1.24
CA ASN A 396 -2.01 6.67 1.76
C ASN A 396 -3.05 5.63 1.40
N LEU A 397 -2.60 4.55 0.76
CA LEU A 397 -3.44 3.39 0.40
C LEU A 397 -3.98 2.65 1.62
N PHE A 398 -3.30 2.74 2.76
CA PHE A 398 -3.69 2.10 4.00
C PHE A 398 -3.65 3.11 5.14
N PRO A 399 -4.61 3.06 6.08
CA PRO A 399 -4.52 3.86 7.30
C PRO A 399 -3.23 3.53 8.05
N ALA A 400 -2.51 4.55 8.49
CA ALA A 400 -1.27 4.38 9.25
C ALA A 400 -1.52 3.66 10.59
N LEU A 401 -2.68 3.91 11.20
CA LEU A 401 -3.10 3.34 12.48
C LEU A 401 -4.50 2.71 12.37
N GLY A 402 -4.75 1.71 13.21
CA GLY A 402 -6.03 1.03 13.30
C GLY A 402 -6.06 -0.33 12.60
N THR A 403 -7.25 -0.83 12.34
CA THR A 403 -7.44 -2.08 11.59
C THR A 403 -7.47 -1.77 10.11
N SER A 404 -6.69 -2.49 9.33
CA SER A 404 -6.74 -2.45 7.86
C SER A 404 -6.71 -3.86 7.30
N PHE A 405 -7.35 -4.05 6.15
CA PHE A 405 -7.31 -5.32 5.44
C PHE A 405 -7.11 -5.12 3.95
N GLN A 406 -6.54 -6.13 3.34
CA GLN A 406 -6.50 -6.31 1.90
C GLN A 406 -6.89 -7.75 1.59
N THR A 407 -7.79 -7.93 0.64
CA THR A 407 -8.10 -9.24 0.07
C THR A 407 -7.78 -9.25 -1.41
N ILE A 408 -7.49 -10.43 -1.94
CA ILE A 408 -7.33 -10.65 -3.37
C ILE A 408 -8.14 -11.89 -3.71
N SER A 409 -9.05 -11.76 -4.68
CA SER A 409 -9.89 -12.87 -5.13
C SER A 409 -9.10 -13.91 -5.93
N ALA A 410 -9.73 -15.04 -6.22
CA ALA A 410 -9.29 -15.91 -7.30
C ALA A 410 -9.17 -15.14 -8.61
N THR A 411 -8.22 -15.54 -9.47
CA THR A 411 -8.06 -14.98 -10.83
C THR A 411 -8.96 -15.72 -11.80
N ARG A 412 -9.64 -14.97 -12.66
CA ARG A 412 -10.40 -15.48 -13.82
C ARG A 412 -9.83 -14.93 -15.11
N SER A 413 -10.26 -15.50 -16.22
CA SER A 413 -9.91 -15.05 -17.57
C SER A 413 -11.15 -14.83 -18.44
N PHE A 414 -10.98 -14.03 -19.49
CA PHE A 414 -11.97 -13.89 -20.57
C PHE A 414 -11.27 -13.55 -21.89
N VAL A 415 -11.96 -13.77 -23.02
CA VAL A 415 -11.52 -13.39 -24.36
C VAL A 415 -12.38 -12.21 -24.83
N VAL A 416 -11.74 -11.16 -25.34
CA VAL A 416 -12.42 -9.97 -25.91
C VAL A 416 -12.85 -10.24 -27.34
N ARG A 417 -14.13 -9.96 -27.69
CA ARG A 417 -14.69 -10.10 -29.05
C ARG A 417 -14.73 -8.79 -29.81
#